data_6d31e8c76203914f9c2ef5dcdacc2820
#
_entry.id   6d31e8c76203914f9c2ef5dcdacc2820
#
_cell.length_a   1.000
_cell.length_b   1.000
_cell.length_c   1.000
_cell.angle_alpha   90.00
_cell.angle_beta   90.00
_cell.angle_gamma   90.00
#
_symmetry.space_group_name_H-M   'P 1'
#
loop_
_entity.id
_entity.type
_entity.pdbx_description
1 polymer ?
#
loop_
_entity_poly.entity_id
_entity_poly.type
_entity_poly.pdbx_seq_one_letter_code
_entity_poly.pdbx_strand_id
1 'polypeptide(L)'
;MDIRIGNGYDVHALAEGLPLWLGGVLIESPIGCIAHSDGDVAIHALCDALLGALALGDIGKHFPDTSNEFKGIDSKILLERVLNLIRTEGWAVANIDITIAMQRPKLAPYIIPMRECLSEIMDISPARVSVKATTTEKLGFVGRGEGCEVYAVALLGRTDNPFDL
;
A
#
# COMPACT_ATOMS: atom_id res chain seq x y z
N MET A 1 -18.28 20.21 1.91
CA MET A 1 -17.43 19.06 2.30
C MET A 1 -16.17 19.17 1.47
N ASP A 2 -15.00 19.29 2.09
CA ASP A 2 -13.74 19.33 1.36
C ASP A 2 -13.17 17.91 1.33
N ILE A 3 -12.99 17.37 0.13
CA ILE A 3 -12.51 16.01 -0.12
C ILE A 3 -11.38 16.03 -1.13
N ARG A 4 -10.45 15.07 -1.01
CA ARG A 4 -9.35 14.85 -1.94
C ARG A 4 -9.29 13.39 -2.33
N ILE A 5 -9.00 13.12 -3.59
CA ILE A 5 -8.75 11.78 -4.10
C ILE A 5 -7.30 11.66 -4.56
N GLY A 6 -6.67 10.55 -4.24
CA GLY A 6 -5.35 10.21 -4.77
C GLY A 6 -5.35 8.82 -5.37
N ASN A 7 -4.48 8.62 -6.35
CA ASN A 7 -4.20 7.34 -6.99
C ASN A 7 -2.72 7.02 -6.79
N GLY A 8 -2.43 5.77 -6.44
CA GLY A 8 -1.07 5.25 -6.35
C GLY A 8 -0.92 4.00 -7.20
N TYR A 9 0.27 3.83 -7.74
CA TYR A 9 0.69 2.66 -8.49
C TYR A 9 2.10 2.28 -8.07
N ASP A 10 2.30 0.99 -7.81
CA ASP A 10 3.64 0.46 -7.58
C ASP A 10 3.79 -0.92 -8.20
N VAL A 11 5.00 -1.28 -8.57
CA VAL A 11 5.34 -2.55 -9.21
C VAL A 11 6.71 -3.04 -8.72
N HIS A 12 6.78 -4.31 -8.36
CA HIS A 12 8.03 -4.94 -7.97
C HIS A 12 8.25 -6.23 -8.75
N ALA A 13 9.51 -6.46 -9.14
CA ALA A 13 9.92 -7.75 -9.67
C ALA A 13 9.89 -8.81 -8.56
N LEU A 14 9.64 -10.05 -8.95
CA LEU A 14 9.59 -11.21 -8.05
C LEU A 14 10.85 -12.06 -8.19
N ALA A 15 11.31 -12.63 -7.08
CA ALA A 15 12.40 -13.59 -7.04
C ALA A 15 12.15 -14.70 -6.02
N GLU A 16 12.76 -15.87 -6.27
CA GLU A 16 12.70 -17.01 -5.35
C GLU A 16 13.45 -16.74 -4.05
N GLY A 17 12.97 -17.31 -2.96
CA GLY A 17 13.64 -17.26 -1.65
C GLY A 17 13.50 -15.95 -0.90
N LEU A 18 12.73 -15.00 -1.43
CA LEU A 18 12.41 -13.75 -0.73
C LEU A 18 11.04 -13.85 -0.03
N PRO A 19 10.86 -13.17 1.12
CA PRO A 19 9.55 -13.08 1.74
C PRO A 19 8.60 -12.24 0.88
N LEU A 20 7.33 -12.61 0.87
CA LEU A 20 6.28 -11.85 0.19
C LEU A 20 5.41 -11.13 1.23
N TRP A 21 5.58 -9.82 1.33
CA TRP A 21 4.73 -8.95 2.14
C TRP A 21 3.73 -8.21 1.26
N LEU A 22 2.44 -8.25 1.61
CA LEU A 22 1.39 -7.51 0.94
C LEU A 22 0.35 -7.01 1.95
N GLY A 23 0.10 -5.70 1.95
CA GLY A 23 -0.86 -5.07 2.84
C GLY A 23 -0.55 -5.28 4.33
N GLY A 24 0.74 -5.34 4.70
CA GLY A 24 1.24 -5.58 6.05
C GLY A 24 1.19 -7.05 6.50
N VAL A 25 0.85 -7.98 5.61
CA VAL A 25 0.71 -9.41 5.90
C VAL A 25 1.77 -10.22 5.19
N LEU A 26 2.42 -11.14 5.92
CA LEU A 26 3.34 -12.12 5.32
C LEU A 26 2.52 -13.21 4.63
N ILE A 27 2.74 -13.36 3.33
CA ILE A 27 2.08 -14.35 2.48
C ILE A 27 2.98 -15.59 2.36
N GLU A 28 2.42 -16.76 2.58
CA GLU A 28 3.14 -18.01 2.33
C GLU A 28 3.38 -18.19 0.81
N SER A 29 4.64 -18.05 0.41
CA SER A 29 5.03 -18.06 -1.00
C SER A 29 6.50 -18.44 -1.15
N PRO A 30 6.87 -19.21 -2.21
CA PRO A 30 8.26 -19.47 -2.54
C PRO A 30 8.96 -18.27 -3.19
N ILE A 31 8.20 -17.25 -3.58
CA ILE A 31 8.69 -16.03 -4.25
C ILE A 31 8.24 -14.80 -3.48
N GLY A 32 9.04 -13.75 -3.49
CA GLY A 32 8.73 -12.46 -2.90
C GLY A 32 9.25 -11.30 -3.73
N CYS A 33 8.93 -10.08 -3.33
CA CYS A 33 9.29 -8.87 -4.05
C CYS A 33 10.76 -8.49 -3.86
N ILE A 34 11.44 -8.10 -4.94
CA ILE A 34 12.76 -7.47 -4.88
C ILE A 34 12.55 -6.00 -4.54
N ALA A 35 13.09 -5.55 -3.41
CA ALA A 35 12.94 -4.15 -2.98
C ALA A 35 14.09 -3.73 -2.05
N HIS A 36 14.19 -2.41 -1.80
CA HIS A 36 15.08 -1.84 -0.80
C HIS A 36 14.52 -1.99 0.63
N SER A 37 13.18 -1.93 0.78
CA SER A 37 12.40 -2.16 2.01
C SER A 37 12.03 -3.65 2.16
N ASP A 38 10.96 -3.96 2.88
CA ASP A 38 10.33 -5.28 2.94
C ASP A 38 9.60 -5.70 1.66
N GLY A 39 9.44 -4.76 0.69
CA GLY A 39 8.85 -5.01 -0.61
C GLY A 39 7.32 -5.09 -0.62
N ASP A 40 6.64 -4.52 0.38
CA ASP A 40 5.17 -4.46 0.40
C ASP A 40 4.64 -3.45 -0.64
N VAL A 41 4.49 -3.93 -1.86
CA VAL A 41 4.03 -3.12 -3.00
C VAL A 41 2.62 -2.56 -2.79
N ALA A 42 1.77 -3.21 -1.97
CA ALA A 42 0.43 -2.72 -1.67
C ALA A 42 0.46 -1.50 -0.75
N ILE A 43 1.31 -1.52 0.28
CA ILE A 43 1.50 -0.36 1.15
C ILE A 43 2.20 0.78 0.40
N HIS A 44 3.16 0.49 -0.48
CA HIS A 44 3.84 1.53 -1.28
C HIS A 44 2.84 2.27 -2.19
N ALA A 45 2.00 1.54 -2.93
CA ALA A 45 0.95 2.14 -3.76
C ALA A 45 -0.04 2.96 -2.91
N LEU A 46 -0.40 2.46 -1.72
CA LEU A 46 -1.28 3.19 -0.80
C LEU A 46 -0.64 4.49 -0.31
N CYS A 47 0.64 4.47 0.07
CA CYS A 47 1.36 5.68 0.47
C CYS A 47 1.36 6.72 -0.64
N ASP A 48 1.60 6.32 -1.88
CA ASP A 48 1.56 7.22 -3.04
C ASP A 48 0.16 7.80 -3.29
N ALA A 49 -0.90 6.98 -3.12
CA ALA A 49 -2.26 7.46 -3.21
C ALA A 49 -2.56 8.54 -2.15
N LEU A 50 -2.13 8.30 -0.92
CA LEU A 50 -2.35 9.22 0.20
C LEU A 50 -1.59 10.53 0.00
N LEU A 51 -0.30 10.46 -0.35
CA LEU A 51 0.52 11.65 -0.63
C LEU A 51 0.00 12.41 -1.85
N GLY A 52 -0.37 11.71 -2.92
CA GLY A 52 -0.90 12.29 -4.15
C GLY A 52 -2.21 13.04 -3.93
N ALA A 53 -3.09 12.55 -3.04
CA ALA A 53 -4.34 13.22 -2.69
C ALA A 53 -4.12 14.66 -2.17
N LEU A 54 -3.00 14.93 -1.51
CA LEU A 54 -2.62 16.24 -0.98
C LEU A 54 -1.54 16.95 -1.79
N ALA A 55 -1.18 16.44 -2.98
CA ALA A 55 -0.12 16.97 -3.84
C ALA A 55 1.25 17.05 -3.12
N LEU A 56 1.53 16.12 -2.22
CA LEU A 56 2.80 16.06 -1.45
C LEU A 56 3.93 15.33 -2.19
N GLY A 57 3.67 14.82 -3.39
CA GLY A 57 4.60 14.02 -4.18
C GLY A 57 4.40 12.52 -3.97
N ASP A 58 5.48 11.78 -3.95
CA ASP A 58 5.52 10.32 -3.85
C ASP A 58 6.39 9.82 -2.69
N ILE A 59 6.39 8.51 -2.44
CA ILE A 59 7.19 7.91 -1.37
C ILE A 59 8.69 8.08 -1.58
N GLY A 60 9.15 8.11 -2.83
CA GLY A 60 10.57 8.29 -3.16
C GLY A 60 11.11 9.64 -2.73
N LYS A 61 10.26 10.68 -2.74
CA LYS A 61 10.60 12.01 -2.22
C LYS A 61 10.75 12.03 -0.70
N HIS A 62 9.91 11.29 0.02
CA HIS A 62 9.88 11.28 1.49
C HIS A 62 10.80 10.23 2.09
N PHE A 63 10.98 9.10 1.41
CA PHE A 63 11.73 7.92 1.86
C PHE A 63 12.65 7.41 0.76
N PRO A 64 13.72 8.16 0.41
CA PRO A 64 14.58 7.80 -0.71
C PRO A 64 15.27 6.45 -0.47
N ASP A 65 15.26 5.59 -1.47
CA ASP A 65 15.90 4.27 -1.48
C ASP A 65 17.45 4.34 -1.38
N THR A 66 18.01 5.51 -1.61
CA THR A 66 19.43 5.80 -1.41
C THR A 66 19.82 5.95 0.07
N SER A 67 18.84 6.10 0.97
CA SER A 67 19.08 6.24 2.41
C SER A 67 19.17 4.88 3.10
N ASN A 68 20.25 4.66 3.83
CA ASN A 68 20.41 3.46 4.66
C ASN A 68 19.37 3.36 5.79
N GLU A 69 18.70 4.46 6.16
CA GLU A 69 17.64 4.49 7.17
C GLU A 69 16.48 3.58 6.80
N PHE A 70 16.18 3.48 5.48
CA PHE A 70 15.02 2.73 4.99
C PHE A 70 15.35 1.35 4.46
N LYS A 71 16.61 0.92 4.57
CA LYS A 71 17.01 -0.41 4.11
C LYS A 71 16.38 -1.49 4.97
N GLY A 72 15.57 -2.36 4.33
CA GLY A 72 14.84 -3.44 5.00
C GLY A 72 13.73 -2.96 5.96
N ILE A 73 13.31 -1.69 5.84
CA ILE A 73 12.26 -1.15 6.71
C ILE A 73 10.93 -1.86 6.48
N ASP A 74 10.19 -2.08 7.57
CA ASP A 74 8.79 -2.50 7.53
C ASP A 74 7.94 -1.37 6.92
N SER A 75 7.26 -1.65 5.82
CA SER A 75 6.45 -0.65 5.11
C SER A 75 5.26 -0.14 5.94
N LYS A 76 4.83 -0.84 6.98
CA LYS A 76 3.85 -0.32 7.94
C LYS A 76 4.33 0.96 8.61
N ILE A 77 5.64 1.06 8.91
CA ILE A 77 6.25 2.28 9.47
C ILE A 77 6.20 3.43 8.44
N LEU A 78 6.41 3.13 7.15
CA LEU A 78 6.27 4.14 6.10
C LEU A 78 4.83 4.67 6.04
N LEU A 79 3.85 3.77 6.09
CA LEU A 79 2.43 4.13 6.10
C LEU A 79 2.08 5.00 7.31
N GLU A 80 2.54 4.65 8.51
CA GLU A 80 2.34 5.46 9.72
C GLU A 80 2.91 6.87 9.57
N ARG A 81 4.13 7.01 9.01
CA ARG A 81 4.76 8.31 8.74
C ARG A 81 3.94 9.14 7.74
N VAL A 82 3.43 8.53 6.66
CA VAL A 82 2.56 9.19 5.69
C VAL A 82 1.25 9.64 6.33
N LEU A 83 0.62 8.78 7.14
CA LEU A 83 -0.61 9.14 7.87
C LEU A 83 -0.40 10.31 8.82
N ASN A 84 0.75 10.37 9.50
CA ASN A 84 1.09 11.51 10.35
C ASN A 84 1.24 12.82 9.56
N LEU A 85 1.85 12.77 8.36
CA LEU A 85 1.89 13.93 7.47
C LEU A 85 0.49 14.41 7.08
N ILE A 86 -0.40 13.48 6.68
CA ILE A 86 -1.79 13.78 6.30
C ILE A 86 -2.56 14.42 7.46
N ARG A 87 -2.43 13.87 8.66
CA ARG A 87 -3.06 14.42 9.88
C ARG A 87 -2.55 15.83 10.20
N THR A 88 -1.25 16.07 10.06
CA THR A 88 -0.65 17.39 10.29
C THR A 88 -1.19 18.44 9.31
N GLU A 89 -1.53 18.04 8.09
CA GLU A 89 -2.18 18.89 7.09
C GLU A 89 -3.70 19.09 7.33
N GLY A 90 -4.28 18.47 8.37
CA GLY A 90 -5.68 18.57 8.74
C GLY A 90 -6.61 17.67 7.91
N TRP A 91 -6.10 16.50 7.50
CA TRP A 91 -6.88 15.53 6.70
C TRP A 91 -6.92 14.17 7.37
N ALA A 92 -7.97 13.42 7.07
CA ALA A 92 -8.14 12.04 7.51
C ALA A 92 -8.52 11.14 6.33
N VAL A 93 -8.22 9.85 6.47
CA VAL A 93 -8.62 8.82 5.49
C VAL A 93 -10.10 8.55 5.62
N ALA A 94 -10.86 8.79 4.55
CA ALA A 94 -12.29 8.45 4.49
C ALA A 94 -12.49 6.99 4.08
N ASN A 95 -11.82 6.54 3.02
CA ASN A 95 -11.74 5.13 2.62
C ASN A 95 -10.58 4.90 1.65
N ILE A 96 -10.23 3.64 1.47
CA ILE A 96 -9.26 3.20 0.46
C ILE A 96 -9.79 2.02 -0.35
N ASP A 97 -9.28 1.88 -1.58
CA ASP A 97 -9.51 0.74 -2.45
C ASP A 97 -8.21 0.31 -3.12
N ILE A 98 -7.80 -0.93 -2.91
CA ILE A 98 -6.56 -1.51 -3.44
C ILE A 98 -6.89 -2.67 -4.37
N THR A 99 -6.23 -2.71 -5.52
CA THR A 99 -6.26 -3.84 -6.45
C THR A 99 -4.86 -4.38 -6.66
N ILE A 100 -4.65 -5.64 -6.27
CA ILE A 100 -3.37 -6.34 -6.42
C ILE A 100 -3.46 -7.26 -7.64
N ALA A 101 -2.62 -7.03 -8.64
CA ALA A 101 -2.47 -7.90 -9.79
C ALA A 101 -1.25 -8.81 -9.58
N MET A 102 -1.52 -10.10 -9.35
CA MET A 102 -0.49 -11.11 -9.09
C MET A 102 -0.96 -12.48 -9.60
N GLN A 103 -0.11 -13.17 -10.36
CA GLN A 103 -0.48 -14.46 -10.93
C GLN A 103 -0.51 -15.58 -9.90
N ARG A 104 0.45 -15.59 -8.97
CA ARG A 104 0.60 -16.55 -7.86
C ARG A 104 1.35 -15.91 -6.70
N PRO A 105 1.10 -16.33 -5.43
CA PRO A 105 0.11 -17.30 -4.97
C PRO A 105 -1.33 -16.75 -5.03
N LYS A 106 -2.33 -17.58 -4.68
CA LYS A 106 -3.71 -17.12 -4.46
C LYS A 106 -3.77 -16.23 -3.23
N LEU A 107 -4.26 -14.99 -3.39
CA LEU A 107 -4.34 -14.02 -2.31
C LEU A 107 -5.68 -14.02 -1.56
N ALA A 108 -6.69 -14.77 -2.05
CA ALA A 108 -8.01 -14.80 -1.42
C ALA A 108 -8.01 -15.08 0.10
N PRO A 109 -7.18 -16.00 0.64
CA PRO A 109 -7.14 -16.24 2.09
C PRO A 109 -6.58 -15.07 2.91
N TYR A 110 -5.84 -14.17 2.27
CA TYR A 110 -5.14 -13.06 2.91
C TYR A 110 -5.86 -11.72 2.82
N ILE A 111 -6.95 -11.64 2.06
CA ILE A 111 -7.70 -10.38 1.84
C ILE A 111 -8.24 -9.82 3.16
N ILE A 112 -8.86 -10.66 3.99
CA ILE A 112 -9.37 -10.22 5.30
C ILE A 112 -8.24 -9.79 6.24
N PRO A 113 -7.16 -10.58 6.44
CA PRO A 113 -6.00 -10.14 7.22
C PRO A 113 -5.39 -8.82 6.75
N MET A 114 -5.24 -8.59 5.43
CA MET A 114 -4.74 -7.31 4.90
C MET A 114 -5.66 -6.15 5.26
N ARG A 115 -6.97 -6.31 5.09
CA ARG A 115 -7.96 -5.27 5.44
C ARG A 115 -7.92 -4.93 6.93
N GLU A 116 -7.83 -5.94 7.79
CA GLU A 116 -7.72 -5.76 9.24
C GLU A 116 -6.43 -5.02 9.60
N CYS A 117 -5.28 -5.47 9.09
CA CYS A 117 -4.00 -4.83 9.33
C CYS A 117 -4.00 -3.35 8.89
N LEU A 118 -4.44 -3.08 7.67
CA LEU A 118 -4.48 -1.71 7.14
C LEU A 118 -5.48 -0.83 7.90
N SER A 119 -6.65 -1.36 8.28
CA SER A 119 -7.65 -0.62 9.05
C SER A 119 -7.14 -0.22 10.43
N GLU A 120 -6.40 -1.12 11.09
CA GLU A 120 -5.77 -0.87 12.40
C GLU A 120 -4.71 0.24 12.29
N ILE A 121 -3.81 0.18 11.30
CA ILE A 121 -2.76 1.21 11.11
C ILE A 121 -3.38 2.58 10.80
N MET A 122 -4.43 2.62 9.98
CA MET A 122 -5.10 3.86 9.60
C MET A 122 -6.08 4.37 10.65
N ASP A 123 -6.42 3.56 11.65
CA ASP A 123 -7.44 3.85 12.68
C ASP A 123 -8.81 4.16 12.05
N ILE A 124 -9.23 3.32 11.10
CA ILE A 124 -10.54 3.39 10.45
C ILE A 124 -11.24 2.04 10.46
N SER A 125 -12.56 2.05 10.30
CA SER A 125 -13.33 0.80 10.22
C SER A 125 -12.88 -0.09 9.06
N PRO A 126 -12.76 -1.42 9.21
CA PRO A 126 -12.49 -2.36 8.11
C PRO A 126 -13.49 -2.25 6.95
N ALA A 127 -14.70 -1.72 7.19
CA ALA A 127 -15.67 -1.44 6.14
C ALA A 127 -15.26 -0.33 5.16
N ARG A 128 -14.25 0.46 5.54
CA ARG A 128 -13.66 1.53 4.71
C ARG A 128 -12.38 1.12 4.00
N VAL A 129 -11.98 -0.14 4.15
CA VAL A 129 -10.77 -0.70 3.54
C VAL A 129 -11.17 -1.79 2.55
N SER A 130 -11.02 -1.52 1.26
CA SER A 130 -11.22 -2.50 0.20
C SER A 130 -9.87 -3.02 -0.29
N VAL A 131 -9.73 -4.35 -0.36
CA VAL A 131 -8.60 -5.02 -1.00
C VAL A 131 -9.14 -6.09 -1.92
N LYS A 132 -8.73 -6.06 -3.19
CA LYS A 132 -9.08 -7.03 -4.21
C LYS A 132 -7.82 -7.58 -4.84
N ALA A 133 -7.86 -8.82 -5.26
CA ALA A 133 -6.77 -9.45 -6.00
C ALA A 133 -7.29 -10.02 -7.31
N THR A 134 -6.47 -9.92 -8.35
CA THR A 134 -6.74 -10.48 -9.67
C THR A 134 -5.48 -11.07 -10.28
N THR A 135 -5.65 -11.98 -11.23
CA THR A 135 -4.59 -12.35 -12.17
C THR A 135 -4.69 -11.47 -13.41
N THR A 136 -3.70 -11.54 -14.29
CA THR A 136 -3.78 -10.92 -15.63
C THR A 136 -4.05 -11.96 -16.73
N GLU A 137 -4.69 -13.08 -16.37
CA GLU A 137 -5.03 -14.15 -17.31
C GLU A 137 -3.80 -14.65 -18.10
N LYS A 138 -2.64 -14.74 -17.43
CA LYS A 138 -1.33 -15.11 -18.01
C LYS A 138 -0.76 -14.10 -19.01
N LEU A 139 -1.32 -12.90 -19.09
CA LEU A 139 -0.83 -11.83 -19.95
C LEU A 139 0.21 -10.95 -19.25
N GLY A 140 1.16 -10.46 -20.03
CA GLY A 140 2.18 -9.52 -19.56
C GLY A 140 3.15 -10.12 -18.52
N PHE A 141 3.92 -9.25 -17.86
CA PHE A 141 4.92 -9.65 -16.88
C PHE A 141 4.29 -10.25 -15.60
N VAL A 142 3.13 -9.75 -15.19
CA VAL A 142 2.37 -10.33 -14.07
C VAL A 142 1.95 -11.75 -14.41
N GLY A 143 1.38 -11.94 -15.61
CA GLY A 143 0.91 -13.25 -16.07
C GLY A 143 2.02 -14.29 -16.24
N ARG A 144 3.26 -13.84 -16.52
CA ARG A 144 4.45 -14.69 -16.55
C ARG A 144 5.07 -14.91 -15.16
N GLY A 145 4.55 -14.25 -14.10
CA GLY A 145 5.07 -14.37 -12.74
C GLY A 145 6.39 -13.62 -12.50
N GLU A 146 6.71 -12.65 -13.33
CA GLU A 146 7.93 -11.85 -13.26
C GLU A 146 7.81 -10.69 -12.27
N GLY A 147 6.59 -10.25 -11.99
CA GLY A 147 6.32 -9.11 -11.12
C GLY A 147 4.92 -9.13 -10.52
N CYS A 148 4.75 -8.29 -9.52
CA CYS A 148 3.47 -7.94 -8.90
C CYS A 148 3.25 -6.44 -9.07
N GLU A 149 2.04 -6.03 -9.45
CA GLU A 149 1.67 -4.61 -9.53
C GLU A 149 0.42 -4.33 -8.70
N VAL A 150 0.35 -3.12 -8.17
CA VAL A 150 -0.75 -2.70 -7.29
C VAL A 150 -1.21 -1.30 -7.67
N TYR A 151 -2.53 -1.16 -7.71
CA TYR A 151 -3.22 0.11 -7.83
C TYR A 151 -3.93 0.42 -6.52
N ALA A 152 -3.79 1.64 -6.02
CA ALA A 152 -4.46 2.10 -4.83
C ALA A 152 -5.19 3.41 -5.10
N VAL A 153 -6.37 3.56 -4.53
CA VAL A 153 -7.11 4.83 -4.49
C VAL A 153 -7.39 5.16 -3.04
N ALA A 154 -7.16 6.40 -2.66
CA ALA A 154 -7.48 6.93 -1.35
C ALA A 154 -8.41 8.13 -1.46
N LEU A 155 -9.45 8.15 -0.65
CA LEU A 155 -10.30 9.31 -0.44
C LEU A 155 -9.98 9.89 0.93
N LEU A 156 -9.64 11.18 0.95
CA LEU A 156 -9.41 11.94 2.17
C LEU A 156 -10.55 12.94 2.40
N GLY A 157 -10.92 13.12 3.66
CA GLY A 157 -11.83 14.18 4.10
C GLY A 157 -11.06 15.17 4.99
N ARG A 158 -11.41 16.45 4.88
CA ARG A 158 -10.87 17.46 5.79
C ARG A 158 -11.50 17.31 7.17
N THR A 159 -10.67 17.37 8.19
CA THR A 159 -11.12 17.37 9.57
C THR A 159 -11.09 18.82 10.09
N ASP A 160 -12.20 19.29 10.66
CA ASP A 160 -12.26 20.59 11.33
C ASP A 160 -11.51 20.56 12.69
N ASN A 161 -11.24 19.36 13.19
CA ASN A 161 -10.43 19.08 14.35
C ASN A 161 -9.44 17.95 14.03
N PRO A 162 -8.11 18.18 14.11
CA PRO A 162 -7.10 17.15 13.83
C PRO A 162 -7.17 15.93 14.76
N PHE A 163 -8.03 15.96 15.78
CA PHE A 163 -8.26 14.87 16.73
C PHE A 163 -9.63 14.20 16.60
N ASP A 164 -10.49 14.66 15.69
CA ASP A 164 -11.79 14.03 15.38
C ASP A 164 -11.63 13.04 14.22
N LEU A 165 -11.26 11.82 14.53
CA LEU A 165 -11.24 10.68 13.63
C LEU A 165 -12.23 9.61 14.05
#